data_b17081408057685aa6a662029c62bd18
#
_entry.id   b17081408057685aa6a662029c62bd18
#
_cell.length_a   1.000
_cell.length_b   1.000
_cell.length_c   1.000
_cell.angle_alpha   90.00
_cell.angle_beta   90.00
_cell.angle_gamma   90.00
#
_symmetry.space_group_name_H-M   'P 1'
#
loop_
_entity.id
_entity.type
_entity.pdbx_description
1 polymer ?
#
loop_
_entity_poly.entity_id
_entity_poly.type
_entity_poly.pdbx_seq_one_letter_code
_entity_poly.pdbx_strand_id
1 'polypeptide(L)'
;MRHRVKKKHFDRTKEQRLALYRSLARALILEERIEISLQRAKAVRPFVERLISLAKKGDLSSRRRALQLLPDKKAIKKLFEEIGPRFEGRNGGYTRIIKLPFRRVGDSCELAILELVE
;
A
#
# COMPACT_ATOMS: atom_id res chain seq x y z
N MET A 1 -20.29 -10.70 19.45
CA MET A 1 -19.22 -9.68 19.53
C MET A 1 -17.90 -10.26 19.02
N ARG A 2 -17.25 -9.54 18.14
CA ARG A 2 -15.97 -9.98 17.60
C ARG A 2 -14.83 -9.49 18.47
N HIS A 3 -14.10 -10.42 19.10
CA HIS A 3 -12.93 -10.10 19.92
C HIS A 3 -11.65 -10.31 19.10
N ARG A 4 -10.64 -9.50 19.33
CA ARG A 4 -9.30 -9.61 18.71
C ARG A 4 -9.31 -9.61 17.18
N VAL A 5 -10.27 -8.89 16.57
CA VAL A 5 -10.34 -8.77 15.11
C VAL A 5 -9.30 -7.74 14.67
N LYS A 6 -8.28 -8.20 13.94
CA LYS A 6 -7.20 -7.34 13.44
C LYS A 6 -7.50 -6.76 12.07
N LYS A 7 -8.33 -7.46 11.25
CA LYS A 7 -8.67 -7.00 9.91
C LYS A 7 -9.71 -5.90 9.94
N LYS A 8 -9.49 -4.86 9.16
CA LYS A 8 -10.44 -3.78 8.95
C LYS A 8 -11.28 -4.11 7.73
N HIS A 9 -12.59 -4.14 7.89
CA HIS A 9 -13.50 -4.54 6.82
C HIS A 9 -14.04 -3.35 6.00
N PHE A 10 -14.07 -2.13 6.56
CA PHE A 10 -14.56 -0.93 5.88
C PHE A 10 -15.97 -1.12 5.30
N ASP A 11 -16.81 -1.95 5.98
CA ASP A 11 -18.16 -2.30 5.53
C ASP A 11 -18.18 -2.82 4.08
N ARG A 12 -17.16 -3.57 3.67
CA ARG A 12 -16.99 -4.08 2.31
C ARG A 12 -16.82 -5.59 2.30
N THR A 13 -17.20 -6.21 1.18
CA THR A 13 -16.90 -7.62 0.96
C THR A 13 -15.40 -7.81 0.77
N LYS A 14 -14.95 -9.07 0.79
CA LYS A 14 -13.53 -9.38 0.59
C LYS A 14 -13.02 -8.85 -0.76
N GLU A 15 -13.80 -9.03 -1.82
CA GLU A 15 -13.44 -8.56 -3.16
C GLU A 15 -13.38 -7.05 -3.22
N GLN A 16 -14.33 -6.36 -2.59
CA GLN A 16 -14.35 -4.89 -2.54
C GLN A 16 -13.17 -4.35 -1.76
N ARG A 17 -12.78 -5.00 -0.64
CA ARG A 17 -11.60 -4.60 0.13
C ARG A 17 -10.33 -4.78 -0.69
N LEU A 18 -10.22 -5.89 -1.40
CA LEU A 18 -9.06 -6.15 -2.24
C LEU A 18 -8.94 -5.12 -3.36
N ALA A 19 -10.07 -4.77 -3.98
CA ALA A 19 -10.11 -3.71 -5.00
C ALA A 19 -9.67 -2.37 -4.43
N LEU A 20 -10.09 -2.04 -3.21
CA LEU A 20 -9.67 -0.82 -2.53
C LEU A 20 -8.16 -0.81 -2.29
N TYR A 21 -7.60 -1.92 -1.79
CA TYR A 21 -6.17 -2.02 -1.52
C TYR A 21 -5.36 -1.92 -2.82
N ARG A 22 -5.82 -2.55 -3.89
CA ARG A 22 -5.18 -2.47 -5.20
C ARG A 22 -5.17 -1.03 -5.73
N SER A 23 -6.29 -0.34 -5.59
CA SER A 23 -6.40 1.05 -6.01
C SER A 23 -5.45 1.96 -5.24
N LEU A 24 -5.41 1.81 -3.92
CA LEU A 24 -4.52 2.61 -3.07
C LEU A 24 -3.05 2.27 -3.31
N ALA A 25 -2.72 1.00 -3.48
CA ALA A 25 -1.35 0.57 -3.75
C ALA A 25 -0.88 1.10 -5.10
N ARG A 26 -1.74 1.04 -6.12
CA ARG A 26 -1.43 1.59 -7.43
C ARG A 26 -1.12 3.08 -7.35
N ALA A 27 -1.97 3.83 -6.66
CA ALA A 27 -1.76 5.26 -6.48
C ALA A 27 -0.45 5.55 -5.76
N LEU A 28 -0.16 4.82 -4.69
CA LEU A 28 1.08 4.99 -3.93
C LEU A 28 2.32 4.69 -4.78
N ILE A 29 2.29 3.61 -5.54
CA ILE A 29 3.43 3.23 -6.38
C ILE A 29 3.68 4.29 -7.46
N LEU A 30 2.62 4.76 -8.12
CA LEU A 30 2.76 5.73 -9.19
C LEU A 30 3.11 7.13 -8.70
N GLU A 31 2.51 7.57 -7.60
CA GLU A 31 2.72 8.91 -7.06
C GLU A 31 3.79 8.96 -5.96
N GLU A 32 4.12 7.82 -5.36
CA GLU A 32 5.06 7.64 -4.24
C GLU A 32 4.61 8.30 -2.94
N ARG A 33 3.56 9.09 -2.97
CA ARG A 33 3.02 9.78 -1.80
C ARG A 33 1.54 10.05 -2.03
N ILE A 34 0.69 9.62 -1.09
CA ILE A 34 -0.76 9.85 -1.18
C ILE A 34 -1.30 10.33 0.16
N GLU A 35 -2.38 11.12 0.09
CA GLU A 35 -3.10 11.57 1.27
C GLU A 35 -4.41 10.79 1.35
N ILE A 36 -4.57 10.02 2.42
CA ILE A 36 -5.74 9.18 2.64
C ILE A 36 -6.12 9.17 4.12
N SER A 37 -7.23 8.53 4.46
CA SER A 37 -7.60 8.38 5.86
C SER A 37 -6.54 7.54 6.59
N LEU A 38 -6.33 7.86 7.87
CA LEU A 38 -5.35 7.15 8.69
C LEU A 38 -5.63 5.65 8.73
N GLN A 39 -6.91 5.26 8.83
CA GLN A 39 -7.28 3.85 8.91
C GLN A 39 -6.96 3.10 7.61
N ARG A 40 -7.22 3.72 6.46
CA ARG A 40 -6.86 3.13 5.16
C ARG A 40 -5.36 3.00 5.00
N ALA A 41 -4.61 4.01 5.45
CA ALA A 41 -3.14 3.96 5.39
C ALA A 41 -2.61 2.78 6.20
N LYS A 42 -3.10 2.58 7.41
CA LYS A 42 -2.70 1.46 8.25
C LYS A 42 -3.09 0.11 7.66
N ALA A 43 -4.24 0.04 6.99
CA ALA A 43 -4.74 -1.22 6.43
C ALA A 43 -3.99 -1.62 5.16
N VAL A 44 -3.67 -0.67 4.28
CA VAL A 44 -3.02 -0.98 3.00
C VAL A 44 -1.50 -1.16 3.13
N ARG A 45 -0.91 -0.63 4.17
CA ARG A 45 0.55 -0.67 4.37
C ARG A 45 1.16 -2.07 4.24
N PRO A 46 0.63 -3.12 4.90
CA PRO A 46 1.20 -4.47 4.74
C PRO A 46 1.12 -4.99 3.31
N PHE A 47 0.06 -4.64 2.58
CA PHE A 47 -0.13 -5.04 1.20
C PHE A 47 0.96 -4.43 0.30
N VAL A 48 1.20 -3.13 0.45
CA VAL A 48 2.23 -2.42 -0.31
C VAL A 48 3.62 -2.93 0.03
N GLU A 49 3.91 -3.16 1.30
CA GLU A 49 5.23 -3.64 1.72
C GLU A 49 5.52 -5.04 1.20
N ARG A 50 4.49 -5.89 1.08
CA ARG A 50 4.63 -7.20 0.45
C ARG A 50 5.02 -7.06 -1.03
N LEU A 51 4.37 -6.12 -1.73
CA LEU A 51 4.71 -5.87 -3.14
C LEU A 51 6.16 -5.39 -3.28
N ILE A 52 6.61 -4.52 -2.41
CA ILE A 52 7.99 -4.02 -2.44
C ILE A 52 8.98 -5.15 -2.15
N SER A 53 8.66 -6.03 -1.20
CA SER A 53 9.51 -7.19 -0.91
C SER A 53 9.65 -8.10 -2.13
N LEU A 54 8.56 -8.32 -2.89
CA LEU A 54 8.61 -9.09 -4.13
C LEU A 54 9.48 -8.38 -5.18
N ALA A 55 9.37 -7.07 -5.27
CA ALA A 55 10.16 -6.28 -6.22
C ALA A 55 11.65 -6.34 -5.90
N LYS A 56 12.01 -6.42 -4.63
CA LYS A 56 13.41 -6.55 -4.20
C LYS A 56 14.02 -7.87 -4.66
N LYS A 57 13.25 -8.96 -4.65
CA LYS A 57 13.72 -10.24 -5.16
C LYS A 57 13.98 -10.17 -6.66
N GLY A 58 13.11 -9.48 -7.39
CA GLY A 58 13.31 -9.15 -8.79
C GLY A 58 13.27 -10.29 -9.79
N ASP A 59 13.02 -11.52 -9.36
CA ASP A 59 12.99 -12.65 -10.27
C ASP A 59 11.63 -12.75 -10.99
N LEU A 60 11.54 -13.62 -11.99
CA LEU A 60 10.33 -13.78 -12.80
C LEU A 60 9.15 -14.29 -11.96
N SER A 61 9.42 -15.21 -11.04
CA SER A 61 8.42 -15.75 -10.13
C SER A 61 7.81 -14.67 -9.25
N SER A 62 8.64 -13.80 -8.67
CA SER A 62 8.20 -12.67 -7.86
C SER A 62 7.37 -11.68 -8.67
N ARG A 63 7.79 -11.41 -9.91
CA ARG A 63 7.06 -10.48 -10.79
C ARG A 63 5.66 -11.04 -11.13
N ARG A 64 5.57 -12.34 -11.42
CA ARG A 64 4.28 -12.99 -11.66
C ARG A 64 3.38 -12.92 -10.43
N ARG A 65 3.94 -13.16 -9.24
CA ARG A 65 3.19 -13.07 -7.99
C ARG A 65 2.68 -11.65 -7.75
N ALA A 66 3.52 -10.65 -7.99
CA ALA A 66 3.13 -9.25 -7.83
C ALA A 66 1.99 -8.87 -8.79
N LEU A 67 2.04 -9.36 -10.04
CA LEU A 67 0.95 -9.12 -11.00
C LEU A 67 -0.36 -9.77 -10.57
N GLN A 68 -0.32 -10.90 -9.88
CA GLN A 68 -1.51 -11.52 -9.32
C GLN A 68 -2.11 -10.67 -8.20
N LEU A 69 -1.28 -10.08 -7.37
CA LEU A 69 -1.71 -9.22 -6.27
C LEU A 69 -2.19 -7.85 -6.76
N LEU A 70 -1.50 -7.28 -7.73
CA LEU A 70 -1.81 -5.97 -8.31
C LEU A 70 -1.76 -6.08 -9.84
N PRO A 71 -2.88 -6.38 -10.49
CA PRO A 71 -2.92 -6.57 -11.94
C PRO A 71 -2.90 -5.24 -12.71
N ASP A 72 -1.80 -4.51 -12.61
CA ASP A 72 -1.57 -3.25 -13.30
C ASP A 72 -0.14 -3.23 -13.81
N LYS A 73 0.02 -3.36 -15.12
CA LYS A 73 1.34 -3.48 -15.75
C LYS A 73 2.20 -2.24 -15.51
N LYS A 74 1.61 -1.05 -15.57
CA LYS A 74 2.34 0.21 -15.39
C LYS A 74 2.90 0.34 -13.99
N ALA A 75 2.07 0.04 -12.98
CA ALA A 75 2.50 0.08 -11.59
C ALA A 75 3.56 -0.98 -11.30
N ILE A 76 3.39 -2.19 -11.82
CA ILE A 76 4.36 -3.27 -11.62
C ILE A 76 5.68 -2.95 -12.30
N LYS A 77 5.64 -2.36 -13.49
CA LYS A 77 6.87 -1.94 -14.18
C LYS A 77 7.66 -0.95 -13.33
N LYS A 78 7.00 0.08 -12.82
CA LYS A 78 7.65 1.06 -11.94
C LYS A 78 8.17 0.41 -10.66
N LEU A 79 7.37 -0.47 -10.08
CA LEU A 79 7.72 -1.18 -8.84
C LEU A 79 9.02 -1.97 -9.00
N PHE A 80 9.16 -2.74 -10.08
CA PHE A 80 10.33 -3.59 -10.29
C PHE A 80 11.54 -2.85 -10.84
N GLU A 81 11.33 -1.83 -11.68
CA GLU A 81 12.43 -1.09 -12.32
C GLU A 81 13.00 0.04 -11.45
N GLU A 82 12.15 0.72 -10.68
CA GLU A 82 12.56 1.89 -9.90
C GLU A 82 12.53 1.66 -8.39
N ILE A 83 11.43 1.16 -7.86
CA ILE A 83 11.22 1.07 -6.42
C ILE A 83 11.98 -0.09 -5.81
N GLY A 84 11.95 -1.26 -6.42
CA GLY A 84 12.69 -2.44 -5.94
C GLY A 84 14.17 -2.16 -5.72
N PRO A 85 14.87 -1.68 -6.75
CA PRO A 85 16.28 -1.33 -6.60
C PRO A 85 16.56 -0.25 -5.56
N ARG A 86 15.65 0.70 -5.38
CA ARG A 86 15.79 1.76 -4.38
C ARG A 86 15.89 1.21 -2.95
N PHE A 87 15.18 0.11 -2.67
CA PHE A 87 15.11 -0.48 -1.33
C PHE A 87 15.99 -1.72 -1.16
N GLU A 88 16.91 -1.99 -2.08
CA GLU A 88 17.70 -3.20 -2.09
C GLU A 88 18.45 -3.45 -0.77
N GLY A 89 18.97 -2.41 -0.15
CA GLY A 89 19.71 -2.53 1.11
C GLY A 89 18.86 -2.41 2.37
N ARG A 90 17.54 -2.31 2.23
CA ARG A 90 16.66 -2.07 3.36
C ARG A 90 15.81 -3.30 3.69
N ASN A 91 15.81 -3.71 4.95
CA ASN A 91 15.06 -4.88 5.42
C ASN A 91 13.74 -4.47 6.06
N GLY A 92 12.69 -4.26 5.25
CA GLY A 92 11.39 -3.86 5.73
C GLY A 92 11.28 -2.37 5.98
N GLY A 93 10.11 -1.93 6.45
CA GLY A 93 9.86 -0.53 6.76
C GLY A 93 9.98 0.38 5.54
N TYR A 94 9.43 -0.03 4.40
CA TYR A 94 9.55 0.71 3.14
C TYR A 94 8.59 1.89 3.04
N THR A 95 7.59 1.95 3.91
CA THR A 95 6.58 2.99 3.90
C THR A 95 6.53 3.71 5.23
N ARG A 96 6.02 4.94 5.19
CA ARG A 96 5.89 5.77 6.37
C ARG A 96 4.51 6.43 6.37
N ILE A 97 3.89 6.51 7.55
CA ILE A 97 2.61 7.18 7.74
C ILE A 97 2.84 8.43 8.55
N ILE A 98 2.47 9.58 8.00
CA ILE A 98 2.57 10.87 8.67
C ILE A 98 1.17 11.38 8.96
N LYS A 99 0.80 11.49 10.22
CA LYS A 99 -0.52 12.00 10.61
C LYS A 99 -0.60 13.50 10.33
N LEU A 100 -1.70 13.93 9.73
CA LEU A 100 -1.92 15.34 9.47
C LEU A 100 -2.54 16.01 10.72
N PRO A 101 -2.26 17.30 10.95
CA PRO A 101 -2.74 18.00 12.14
C PRO A 101 -4.21 18.42 12.05
N PHE A 102 -4.90 18.15 10.96
CA PHE A 102 -6.28 18.53 10.76
C PHE A 102 -7.10 17.34 10.31
N ARG A 103 -8.41 17.44 10.49
CA ARG A 103 -9.36 16.39 10.09
C ARG A 103 -10.13 16.84 8.85
N ARG A 104 -10.65 15.86 8.11
CA ARG A 104 -11.44 16.13 6.91
C ARG A 104 -12.74 16.82 7.27
N VAL A 105 -13.09 17.86 6.51
CA VAL A 105 -14.35 18.59 6.69
C VAL A 105 -15.53 17.65 6.36
N GLY A 106 -16.54 17.67 7.20
CA GLY A 106 -17.76 16.86 7.02
C GLY A 106 -17.81 15.68 7.99
N ASP A 107 -16.91 14.71 7.88
CA ASP A 107 -16.92 13.50 8.71
C ASP A 107 -15.87 13.49 9.82
N SER A 108 -15.05 14.54 9.91
CA SER A 108 -13.98 14.66 10.91
C SER A 108 -13.00 13.48 10.88
N CYS A 109 -12.83 12.86 9.72
CA CYS A 109 -11.92 11.73 9.55
C CYS A 109 -10.47 12.16 9.74
N GLU A 110 -9.70 11.38 10.47
CA GLU A 110 -8.27 11.62 10.60
C GLU A 110 -7.59 11.32 9.27
N LEU A 111 -6.77 12.26 8.81
CA LEU A 111 -6.05 12.14 7.56
C LEU A 111 -4.58 11.88 7.84
N ALA A 112 -3.94 11.19 6.90
CA ALA A 112 -2.52 10.90 6.97
C ALA A 112 -1.92 10.89 5.56
N ILE A 113 -0.62 11.06 5.51
CA ILE A 113 0.15 10.86 4.29
C ILE A 113 0.83 9.52 4.39
N LEU A 114 0.57 8.66 3.41
CA LEU A 114 1.29 7.41 3.25
C LEU A 114 2.30 7.63 2.13
N GLU A 115 3.57 7.42 2.42
CA GLU A 115 4.63 7.65 1.44
C GLU A 115 5.69 6.57 1.51
N LEU A 116 6.43 6.43 0.41
CA LEU A 116 7.59 5.55 0.38
C LEU A 116 8.76 6.26 1.05
N VAL A 117 9.49 5.52 1.86
CA VAL A 117 10.72 6.02 2.50
C VAL A 117 11.80 6.05 1.43
N GLU A 118 12.65 7.06 1.48
CA GLU A 118 13.78 7.16 0.56
C GLU A 118 14.97 6.30 0.94
#